data_680afc6a21f934a7b2f156419d385dc5
#
_entry.id   680afc6a21f934a7b2f156419d385dc5
#
_cell.length_a   1.000
_cell.length_b   1.000
_cell.length_c   1.000
_cell.angle_alpha   90.00
_cell.angle_beta   90.00
_cell.angle_gamma   90.00
#
_symmetry.space_group_name_H-M   'P 1'
#
loop_
_entity.id
_entity.type
_entity.pdbx_description
1 polymer ?
#
loop_
_entity_poly.entity_id
_entity_poly.type
_entity_poly.pdbx_seq_one_letter_code
_entity_poly.pdbx_strand_id
1 'polypeptide(L)'
;FFIKPNLMQLHSSYVVTDPKGSIAVECGKLMLRNGYKVKIFNSINFKKSHHYNPFAYIHSEKDILKLVTTLIANTKGDGKSGDDFWQKAETLLYTALIGYIHYEAPEEEQNFATLIEFINAMEVREDDETFENNVDLAFKELASREPNHFAVRQYKKYKLAAGKTAKSINISCGARLAPFDIQELREITMYDELELDTLGDRKTALFLIMSDTDSTFNFLISMIYSQLFNLLCEKADDVYGGRLP
;
A
#
# COMPACT_ATOMS: atom_id res chain seq x y z
N PHE A 1 -20.68 21.00 -13.41
CA PHE A 1 -22.16 20.89 -13.35
C PHE A 1 -22.65 19.54 -12.78
N PHE A 2 -21.87 18.45 -12.80
CA PHE A 2 -22.33 17.14 -12.33
C PHE A 2 -21.91 16.84 -10.88
N ILE A 3 -20.63 16.97 -10.54
CA ILE A 3 -20.09 16.52 -9.26
C ILE A 3 -20.67 17.29 -8.08
N LYS A 4 -20.56 18.62 -8.07
CA LYS A 4 -21.03 19.44 -6.94
C LYS A 4 -22.51 19.30 -6.64
N PRO A 5 -23.46 19.32 -7.63
CA PRO A 5 -24.86 19.07 -7.37
C PRO A 5 -25.12 17.68 -6.74
N ASN A 6 -24.38 16.65 -7.15
CA ASN A 6 -24.53 15.32 -6.54
C ASN A 6 -24.02 15.30 -5.10
N LEU A 7 -22.88 15.92 -4.80
CA LEU A 7 -22.39 16.05 -3.43
C LEU A 7 -23.36 16.81 -2.51
N MET A 8 -24.07 17.81 -3.05
CA MET A 8 -25.04 18.62 -2.30
C MET A 8 -26.33 17.84 -1.94
N GLN A 9 -26.58 16.69 -2.55
CA GLN A 9 -27.71 15.81 -2.17
C GLN A 9 -27.51 15.14 -0.83
N LEU A 10 -26.27 14.97 -0.38
CA LEU A 10 -25.92 14.46 0.98
C LEU A 10 -26.57 13.11 1.32
N HIS A 11 -26.80 12.23 0.34
CA HIS A 11 -27.54 10.99 0.53
C HIS A 11 -26.68 9.75 0.84
N SER A 12 -25.39 9.77 0.46
CA SER A 12 -24.48 8.62 0.60
C SER A 12 -23.07 9.05 0.97
N SER A 13 -22.17 8.11 1.22
CA SER A 13 -20.73 8.38 1.23
C SER A 13 -20.22 8.70 -0.16
N TYR A 14 -19.16 9.49 -0.24
CA TYR A 14 -18.59 9.94 -1.51
C TYR A 14 -17.08 9.74 -1.53
N VAL A 15 -16.56 9.28 -2.65
CA VAL A 15 -15.14 9.30 -2.98
C VAL A 15 -14.94 10.15 -4.22
N VAL A 16 -14.14 11.18 -4.12
CA VAL A 16 -14.02 12.22 -5.15
C VAL A 16 -12.55 12.38 -5.53
N THR A 17 -12.23 12.08 -6.79
CA THR A 17 -10.96 12.55 -7.37
C THR A 17 -11.08 14.03 -7.64
N ASP A 18 -10.26 14.83 -6.98
CA ASP A 18 -10.34 16.29 -6.97
C ASP A 18 -9.03 16.92 -7.48
N PRO A 19 -8.88 17.13 -8.78
CA PRO A 19 -7.73 17.85 -9.32
C PRO A 19 -7.63 19.23 -8.66
N LYS A 20 -6.48 19.53 -8.07
CA LYS A 20 -6.19 20.80 -7.37
C LYS A 20 -6.92 21.05 -6.05
N GLY A 21 -7.84 20.18 -5.61
CA GLY A 21 -8.52 20.32 -4.31
C GLY A 21 -9.66 21.35 -4.27
N SER A 22 -10.13 21.83 -5.42
CA SER A 22 -11.18 22.86 -5.49
C SER A 22 -12.54 22.37 -4.97
N ILE A 23 -12.86 21.10 -5.19
CA ILE A 23 -14.13 20.50 -4.74
C ILE A 23 -14.13 20.34 -3.21
N ALA A 24 -13.02 19.87 -2.64
CA ALA A 24 -12.85 19.77 -1.20
C ALA A 24 -13.01 21.13 -0.50
N VAL A 25 -12.42 22.20 -1.05
CA VAL A 25 -12.53 23.55 -0.49
C VAL A 25 -13.98 24.07 -0.54
N GLU A 26 -14.67 23.87 -1.65
CA GLU A 26 -16.03 24.41 -1.85
C GLU A 26 -17.11 23.58 -1.12
N CYS A 27 -16.98 22.25 -1.09
CA CYS A 27 -18.02 21.36 -0.56
C CYS A 27 -17.72 20.82 0.85
N GLY A 28 -16.45 20.78 1.27
CA GLY A 28 -16.05 20.15 2.53
C GLY A 28 -16.73 20.71 3.78
N LYS A 29 -16.86 22.02 3.89
CA LYS A 29 -17.57 22.66 5.01
C LYS A 29 -19.07 22.32 5.04
N LEU A 30 -19.70 22.21 3.87
CA LEU A 30 -21.11 21.79 3.77
C LEU A 30 -21.26 20.36 4.30
N MET A 31 -20.38 19.47 3.90
CA MET A 31 -20.39 18.07 4.32
C MET A 31 -20.17 17.93 5.83
N LEU A 32 -19.18 18.61 6.39
CA LEU A 32 -18.93 18.64 7.84
C LEU A 32 -20.17 19.09 8.62
N ARG A 33 -20.86 20.14 8.17
CA ARG A 33 -22.09 20.66 8.83
C ARG A 33 -23.25 19.68 8.75
N ASN A 34 -23.23 18.77 7.80
CA ASN A 34 -24.27 17.73 7.62
C ASN A 34 -23.84 16.36 8.15
N GLY A 35 -22.87 16.33 9.09
CA GLY A 35 -22.49 15.13 9.83
C GLY A 35 -21.57 14.16 9.09
N TYR A 36 -20.99 14.57 7.96
CA TYR A 36 -19.98 13.74 7.28
C TYR A 36 -18.65 13.76 8.01
N LYS A 37 -17.99 12.61 8.03
CA LYS A 37 -16.54 12.57 8.22
C LYS A 37 -15.88 13.00 6.91
N VAL A 38 -15.06 14.04 6.96
CA VAL A 38 -14.33 14.51 5.76
C VAL A 38 -12.89 14.05 5.88
N LYS A 39 -12.47 13.25 4.92
CA LYS A 39 -11.12 12.73 4.78
C LYS A 39 -10.49 13.30 3.51
N ILE A 40 -9.21 13.63 3.58
CA ILE A 40 -8.47 14.23 2.46
C ILE A 40 -7.15 13.48 2.32
N PHE A 41 -6.91 12.88 1.17
CA PHE A 41 -5.57 12.48 0.77
C PHE A 41 -5.07 13.44 -0.30
N ASN A 42 -3.93 14.09 -0.07
CA ASN A 42 -3.42 15.16 -0.91
C ASN A 42 -2.00 14.84 -1.38
N SER A 43 -1.87 14.34 -2.61
CA SER A 43 -0.57 14.01 -3.21
C SER A 43 0.19 15.22 -3.76
N ILE A 44 -0.44 16.42 -3.80
CA ILE A 44 0.23 17.67 -4.19
C ILE A 44 0.96 18.31 -3.01
N ASN A 45 0.36 18.20 -1.81
CA ASN A 45 0.91 18.77 -0.58
C ASN A 45 0.62 17.84 0.59
N PHE A 46 1.57 16.97 0.91
CA PHE A 46 1.46 15.97 1.97
C PHE A 46 1.19 16.57 3.35
N LYS A 47 1.65 17.81 3.63
CA LYS A 47 1.37 18.51 4.90
C LYS A 47 -0.11 18.88 5.09
N LYS A 48 -0.91 18.81 4.04
CA LYS A 48 -2.37 19.06 4.04
C LYS A 48 -3.17 17.79 3.77
N SER A 49 -2.63 16.65 4.13
CA SER A 49 -3.22 15.34 3.89
C SER A 49 -3.41 14.60 5.20
N HIS A 50 -4.42 13.73 5.28
CA HIS A 50 -4.46 12.66 6.25
C HIS A 50 -3.46 11.57 5.84
N HIS A 51 -2.97 10.84 6.83
CA HIS A 51 -2.05 9.73 6.64
C HIS A 51 -2.79 8.52 6.05
N TYR A 52 -2.07 7.76 5.24
CA TYR A 52 -2.55 6.55 4.62
C TYR A 52 -1.50 5.45 4.73
N ASN A 53 -1.75 4.46 5.55
CA ASN A 53 -0.89 3.30 5.67
C ASN A 53 -1.57 2.07 5.05
N PRO A 54 -1.10 1.56 3.88
CA PRO A 54 -1.69 0.38 3.26
C PRO A 54 -1.64 -0.89 4.10
N PHE A 55 -0.71 -0.99 5.06
CA PHE A 55 -0.61 -2.14 5.96
C PHE A 55 -1.78 -2.23 6.94
N ALA A 56 -2.41 -1.11 7.30
CA ALA A 56 -3.57 -1.08 8.18
C ALA A 56 -4.78 -1.88 7.64
N TYR A 57 -4.79 -2.19 6.36
CA TYR A 57 -5.87 -2.92 5.67
C TYR A 57 -5.50 -4.35 5.31
N ILE A 58 -4.44 -4.90 5.90
CA ILE A 58 -4.06 -6.31 5.76
C ILE A 58 -4.72 -7.09 6.90
N HIS A 59 -5.66 -7.96 6.55
CA HIS A 59 -6.35 -8.84 7.51
C HIS A 59 -6.08 -10.32 7.22
N SER A 60 -5.48 -10.63 6.07
CA SER A 60 -5.23 -12.00 5.62
C SER A 60 -4.06 -12.10 4.65
N GLU A 61 -3.58 -13.33 4.43
CA GLU A 61 -2.58 -13.63 3.39
C GLU A 61 -3.01 -13.14 1.99
N LYS A 62 -4.33 -13.14 1.72
CA LYS A 62 -4.88 -12.63 0.45
C LYS A 62 -4.64 -11.12 0.30
N ASP A 63 -4.78 -10.35 1.39
CA ASP A 63 -4.61 -8.90 1.34
C ASP A 63 -3.14 -8.52 1.15
N ILE A 64 -2.22 -9.31 1.70
CA ILE A 64 -0.79 -9.18 1.41
C ILE A 64 -0.53 -9.31 -0.10
N LEU A 65 -1.08 -10.35 -0.74
CA LEU A 65 -0.93 -10.55 -2.17
C LEU A 65 -1.58 -9.44 -3.00
N LYS A 66 -2.75 -8.94 -2.58
CA LYS A 66 -3.42 -7.80 -3.23
C LYS A 66 -2.57 -6.54 -3.15
N LEU A 67 -2.02 -6.22 -1.95
CA LEU A 67 -1.15 -5.07 -1.76
C LEU A 67 0.10 -5.16 -2.64
N VAL A 68 0.78 -6.31 -2.64
CA VAL A 68 1.97 -6.54 -3.47
C VAL A 68 1.66 -6.38 -4.96
N THR A 69 0.56 -6.98 -5.42
CA THR A 69 0.12 -6.89 -6.82
C THR A 69 -0.16 -5.44 -7.21
N THR A 70 -0.86 -4.70 -6.35
CA THR A 70 -1.19 -3.29 -6.58
C THR A 70 0.07 -2.42 -6.58
N LEU A 71 0.99 -2.64 -5.64
CA LEU A 71 2.28 -1.95 -5.58
C LEU A 71 3.06 -2.14 -6.88
N ILE A 72 3.26 -3.40 -7.30
CA ILE A 72 4.02 -3.72 -8.50
C ILE A 72 3.34 -3.15 -9.76
N ALA A 73 2.01 -3.25 -9.86
CA ALA A 73 1.27 -2.75 -11.02
C ALA A 73 1.38 -1.22 -11.17
N ASN A 74 1.39 -0.48 -10.07
CA ASN A 74 1.36 0.98 -10.08
C ASN A 74 2.74 1.64 -9.99
N THR A 75 3.79 0.87 -9.72
CA THR A 75 5.18 1.35 -9.71
C THR A 75 5.99 0.87 -10.92
N LYS A 76 5.32 0.42 -11.99
CA LYS A 76 5.97 0.11 -13.26
C LYS A 76 6.46 1.40 -13.90
N GLY A 77 7.75 1.47 -14.23
CA GLY A 77 8.27 2.51 -15.12
C GLY A 77 7.70 2.38 -16.53
N ASP A 78 7.85 3.42 -17.36
CA ASP A 78 7.38 3.48 -18.76
C ASP A 78 8.07 2.46 -19.72
N GLY A 79 8.86 1.53 -19.17
CA GLY A 79 9.51 0.44 -19.90
C GLY A 79 8.51 -0.62 -20.38
N LYS A 80 8.78 -1.20 -21.56
CA LYS A 80 8.08 -2.39 -22.06
C LYS A 80 7.99 -3.44 -20.95
N SER A 81 6.83 -4.10 -20.85
CA SER A 81 6.55 -5.22 -19.96
C SER A 81 7.83 -6.04 -19.70
N GLY A 82 8.40 -5.83 -18.50
CA GLY A 82 9.59 -6.59 -18.09
C GLY A 82 9.28 -8.07 -18.08
N ASP A 83 10.32 -8.88 -18.28
CA ASP A 83 10.23 -10.33 -18.29
C ASP A 83 9.36 -10.78 -17.09
N ASP A 84 8.35 -11.58 -17.34
CA ASP A 84 7.42 -12.17 -16.37
C ASP A 84 8.16 -12.80 -15.16
N PHE A 85 9.38 -13.29 -15.40
CA PHE A 85 10.26 -13.81 -14.36
C PHE A 85 10.59 -12.78 -13.27
N TRP A 86 11.01 -11.56 -13.65
CA TRP A 86 11.41 -10.54 -12.71
C TRP A 86 10.25 -10.11 -11.82
N GLN A 87 9.08 -9.88 -12.42
CA GLN A 87 7.88 -9.50 -11.69
C GLN A 87 7.45 -10.59 -10.71
N LYS A 88 7.53 -11.86 -11.09
CA LYS A 88 7.24 -12.99 -10.19
C LYS A 88 8.24 -13.07 -9.04
N ALA A 89 9.52 -12.84 -9.31
CA ALA A 89 10.56 -12.86 -8.28
C ALA A 89 10.41 -11.71 -7.28
N GLU A 90 10.12 -10.49 -7.76
CA GLU A 90 9.79 -9.34 -6.92
C GLU A 90 8.55 -9.61 -6.05
N THR A 91 7.51 -10.22 -6.65
CA THR A 91 6.29 -10.60 -5.93
C THR A 91 6.61 -11.55 -4.76
N LEU A 92 7.47 -12.54 -4.96
CA LEU A 92 7.87 -13.47 -3.89
C LEU A 92 8.58 -12.72 -2.75
N LEU A 93 9.52 -11.84 -3.09
CA LEU A 93 10.27 -11.08 -2.09
C LEU A 93 9.36 -10.15 -1.30
N TYR A 94 8.59 -9.29 -1.97
CA TYR A 94 7.65 -8.38 -1.30
C TYR A 94 6.62 -9.14 -0.45
N THR A 95 6.08 -10.25 -0.96
CA THR A 95 5.13 -11.08 -0.20
C THR A 95 5.75 -11.66 1.05
N ALA A 96 7.02 -12.08 0.98
CA ALA A 96 7.75 -12.57 2.14
C ALA A 96 7.97 -11.46 3.18
N LEU A 97 8.51 -10.31 2.74
CA LEU A 97 8.86 -9.20 3.65
C LEU A 97 7.61 -8.57 4.27
N ILE A 98 6.59 -8.25 3.47
CA ILE A 98 5.32 -7.68 3.98
C ILE A 98 4.63 -8.69 4.90
N GLY A 99 4.65 -9.98 4.56
CA GLY A 99 4.12 -11.02 5.43
C GLY A 99 4.87 -11.12 6.75
N TYR A 100 6.21 -11.03 6.73
CA TYR A 100 7.00 -10.99 7.98
C TYR A 100 6.64 -9.77 8.83
N ILE A 101 6.63 -8.59 8.23
CA ILE A 101 6.30 -7.33 8.94
C ILE A 101 4.88 -7.40 9.54
N HIS A 102 3.91 -7.89 8.79
CA HIS A 102 2.53 -7.97 9.26
C HIS A 102 2.34 -8.90 10.46
N TYR A 103 3.02 -10.07 10.48
CA TYR A 103 2.80 -11.06 11.54
C TYR A 103 3.77 -10.94 12.72
N GLU A 104 4.98 -10.43 12.51
CA GLU A 104 6.05 -10.45 13.49
C GLU A 104 6.42 -9.07 14.05
N ALA A 105 6.17 -7.99 13.30
CA ALA A 105 6.50 -6.64 13.75
C ALA A 105 5.36 -6.02 14.59
N PRO A 106 5.68 -5.15 15.56
CA PRO A 106 4.68 -4.38 16.28
C PRO A 106 3.93 -3.44 15.31
N GLU A 107 2.70 -3.05 15.69
CA GLU A 107 1.79 -2.30 14.81
C GLU A 107 2.41 -1.00 14.26
N GLU A 108 3.15 -0.28 15.08
CA GLU A 108 3.84 0.96 14.71
C GLU A 108 4.94 0.78 13.65
N GLU A 109 5.45 -0.44 13.49
CA GLU A 109 6.45 -0.81 12.48
C GLU A 109 5.83 -1.43 11.22
N GLN A 110 4.52 -1.67 11.20
CA GLN A 110 3.83 -2.23 10.04
C GLN A 110 3.58 -1.13 9.00
N ASN A 111 4.61 -0.75 8.24
CA ASN A 111 4.56 0.34 7.25
C ASN A 111 5.66 0.20 6.17
N PHE A 112 5.64 1.08 5.17
CA PHE A 112 6.64 1.08 4.10
C PHE A 112 8.05 1.46 4.56
N ALA A 113 8.20 2.26 5.62
CA ALA A 113 9.54 2.59 6.12
C ALA A 113 10.28 1.34 6.57
N THR A 114 9.62 0.48 7.34
CA THR A 114 10.16 -0.82 7.77
C THR A 114 10.44 -1.74 6.57
N LEU A 115 9.55 -1.79 5.57
CA LEU A 115 9.80 -2.57 4.36
C LEU A 115 11.07 -2.13 3.63
N ILE A 116 11.32 -0.83 3.53
CA ILE A 116 12.53 -0.27 2.92
C ILE A 116 13.76 -0.66 3.72
N GLU A 117 13.70 -0.60 5.05
CA GLU A 117 14.80 -1.00 5.92
C GLU A 117 15.14 -2.49 5.73
N PHE A 118 14.13 -3.36 5.61
CA PHE A 118 14.36 -4.77 5.30
C PHE A 118 15.06 -4.95 3.95
N ILE A 119 14.61 -4.26 2.90
CA ILE A 119 15.24 -4.35 1.57
C ILE A 119 16.69 -3.83 1.61
N ASN A 120 16.93 -2.72 2.30
CA ASN A 120 18.28 -2.16 2.46
C ASN A 120 19.21 -3.07 3.28
N ALA A 121 18.67 -3.86 4.20
CA ALA A 121 19.42 -4.84 4.98
C ALA A 121 19.71 -6.14 4.22
N MET A 122 19.13 -6.33 3.03
CA MET A 122 19.33 -7.52 2.20
C MET A 122 20.61 -7.44 1.36
N GLU A 123 21.76 -7.44 2.03
CA GLU A 123 23.06 -7.53 1.35
C GLU A 123 23.21 -8.91 0.67
N VAL A 124 23.68 -8.93 -0.57
CA VAL A 124 24.03 -10.15 -1.31
C VAL A 124 25.51 -10.10 -1.67
N ARG A 125 26.27 -11.11 -1.25
CA ARG A 125 27.67 -11.30 -1.65
C ARG A 125 27.76 -12.29 -2.79
N GLU A 126 28.34 -11.87 -3.89
CA GLU A 126 28.47 -12.72 -5.09
C GLU A 126 29.60 -13.76 -4.96
N ASP A 127 30.56 -13.48 -4.08
CA ASP A 127 31.76 -14.28 -3.81
C ASP A 127 31.59 -15.28 -2.63
N ASP A 128 30.49 -15.16 -1.88
CA ASP A 128 30.19 -16.03 -0.74
C ASP A 128 28.71 -16.42 -0.72
N GLU A 129 28.41 -17.59 -1.28
CA GLU A 129 27.05 -18.17 -1.28
C GLU A 129 26.54 -18.58 0.10
N THR A 130 27.43 -18.67 1.08
CA THR A 130 27.07 -19.04 2.47
C THR A 130 26.76 -17.84 3.34
N PHE A 131 26.97 -16.61 2.81
CA PHE A 131 26.71 -15.37 3.54
C PHE A 131 25.20 -15.23 3.85
N GLU A 132 24.91 -15.03 5.13
CA GLU A 132 23.55 -14.74 5.62
C GLU A 132 23.51 -13.28 6.12
N ASN A 133 22.64 -12.47 5.56
CA ASN A 133 22.35 -11.12 6.02
C ASN A 133 21.37 -11.13 7.21
N ASN A 134 21.13 -9.96 7.82
CA ASN A 134 20.24 -9.87 8.98
C ASN A 134 18.80 -10.32 8.69
N VAL A 135 18.32 -10.13 7.47
CA VAL A 135 16.98 -10.58 7.05
C VAL A 135 16.95 -12.11 6.93
N ASP A 136 18.01 -12.72 6.37
CA ASP A 136 18.15 -14.18 6.35
C ASP A 136 18.08 -14.77 7.76
N LEU A 137 18.77 -14.16 8.72
CA LEU A 137 18.78 -14.62 10.12
C LEU A 137 17.39 -14.49 10.75
N ALA A 138 16.66 -13.39 10.51
CA ALA A 138 15.31 -13.21 11.01
C ALA A 138 14.34 -14.27 10.45
N PHE A 139 14.40 -14.55 9.15
CA PHE A 139 13.59 -15.60 8.53
C PHE A 139 13.99 -17.03 9.00
N LYS A 140 15.25 -17.25 9.31
CA LYS A 140 15.74 -18.52 9.84
C LYS A 140 15.23 -18.75 11.28
N GLU A 141 15.22 -17.70 12.09
CA GLU A 141 14.63 -17.73 13.42
C GLU A 141 13.12 -18.05 13.36
N LEU A 142 12.37 -17.31 12.53
CA LEU A 142 10.94 -17.56 12.32
C LEU A 142 10.70 -18.99 11.82
N ALA A 143 11.49 -19.48 10.86
CA ALA A 143 11.38 -20.83 10.33
C ALA A 143 11.67 -21.92 11.38
N SER A 144 12.48 -21.63 12.39
CA SER A 144 12.75 -22.57 13.49
C SER A 144 11.56 -22.71 14.44
N ARG A 145 10.80 -21.63 14.63
CA ARG A 145 9.56 -21.61 15.43
C ARG A 145 8.36 -22.13 14.65
N GLU A 146 8.21 -21.64 13.43
CA GLU A 146 7.06 -21.89 12.54
C GLU A 146 7.48 -22.23 11.12
N PRO A 147 7.89 -23.50 10.85
CA PRO A 147 8.43 -23.91 9.53
C PRO A 147 7.45 -23.71 8.37
N ASN A 148 6.13 -23.69 8.65
CA ASN A 148 5.06 -23.55 7.68
C ASN A 148 4.47 -22.12 7.62
N HIS A 149 5.08 -21.16 8.32
CA HIS A 149 4.65 -19.77 8.29
C HIS A 149 4.58 -19.23 6.85
N PHE A 150 3.54 -18.45 6.54
CA PHE A 150 3.31 -17.93 5.18
C PHE A 150 4.53 -17.19 4.62
N ALA A 151 5.07 -16.23 5.38
CA ALA A 151 6.22 -15.44 4.96
C ALA A 151 7.47 -16.33 4.73
N VAL A 152 7.70 -17.32 5.58
CA VAL A 152 8.82 -18.29 5.44
C VAL A 152 8.69 -19.08 4.14
N ARG A 153 7.48 -19.53 3.79
CA ARG A 153 7.26 -20.26 2.53
C ARG A 153 7.57 -19.39 1.30
N GLN A 154 7.21 -18.11 1.32
CA GLN A 154 7.52 -17.19 0.24
C GLN A 154 9.01 -16.88 0.17
N TYR A 155 9.63 -16.63 1.32
CA TYR A 155 11.07 -16.36 1.40
C TYR A 155 11.92 -17.53 0.89
N LYS A 156 11.59 -18.77 1.27
CA LYS A 156 12.26 -19.98 0.75
C LYS A 156 12.19 -20.06 -0.77
N LYS A 157 11.08 -19.67 -1.39
CA LYS A 157 10.96 -19.65 -2.87
C LYS A 157 11.85 -18.55 -3.48
N TYR A 158 11.88 -17.35 -2.88
CA TYR A 158 12.77 -16.27 -3.31
C TYR A 158 14.24 -16.70 -3.21
N LYS A 159 14.65 -17.38 -2.16
CA LYS A 159 16.03 -17.86 -1.93
C LYS A 159 16.48 -18.96 -2.92
N LEU A 160 15.61 -19.46 -3.80
CA LEU A 160 16.03 -20.28 -4.94
C LEU A 160 16.81 -19.45 -5.99
N ALA A 161 16.65 -18.13 -5.99
CA ALA A 161 17.52 -17.23 -6.74
C ALA A 161 18.82 -17.03 -5.96
N ALA A 162 19.96 -17.14 -6.64
CA ALA A 162 21.27 -17.01 -6.05
C ALA A 162 22.14 -15.96 -6.75
N GLY A 163 23.18 -15.48 -6.05
CA GLY A 163 24.21 -14.62 -6.59
C GLY A 163 23.66 -13.37 -7.30
N LYS A 164 24.05 -13.18 -8.55
CA LYS A 164 23.67 -12.00 -9.35
C LYS A 164 22.17 -11.86 -9.55
N THR A 165 21.42 -12.95 -9.62
CA THR A 165 19.97 -12.92 -9.79
C THR A 165 19.31 -12.36 -8.54
N ALA A 166 19.65 -12.83 -7.35
CA ALA A 166 19.13 -12.32 -6.09
C ALA A 166 19.45 -10.83 -5.91
N LYS A 167 20.69 -10.43 -6.20
CA LYS A 167 21.11 -9.02 -6.17
C LYS A 167 20.27 -8.15 -7.12
N SER A 168 20.01 -8.61 -8.34
CA SER A 168 19.20 -7.87 -9.31
C SER A 168 17.74 -7.74 -8.86
N ILE A 169 17.16 -8.77 -8.23
CA ILE A 169 15.81 -8.72 -7.66
C ILE A 169 15.75 -7.66 -6.54
N ASN A 170 16.73 -7.66 -5.63
CA ASN A 170 16.78 -6.70 -4.52
C ASN A 170 16.90 -5.26 -5.04
N ILE A 171 17.75 -5.01 -6.04
CA ILE A 171 17.89 -3.69 -6.68
C ILE A 171 16.56 -3.27 -7.33
N SER A 172 15.88 -4.18 -8.03
CA SER A 172 14.60 -3.89 -8.67
C SER A 172 13.51 -3.54 -7.64
N CYS A 173 13.43 -4.30 -6.54
CA CYS A 173 12.54 -3.98 -5.43
C CYS A 173 12.86 -2.62 -4.80
N GLY A 174 14.14 -2.34 -4.49
CA GLY A 174 14.55 -1.04 -3.96
C GLY A 174 14.20 0.12 -4.90
N ALA A 175 14.42 -0.04 -6.21
CA ALA A 175 14.09 0.98 -7.20
C ALA A 175 12.59 1.31 -7.28
N ARG A 176 11.68 0.33 -7.07
CA ARG A 176 10.23 0.58 -6.99
C ARG A 176 9.83 1.40 -5.77
N LEU A 177 10.57 1.26 -4.67
CA LEU A 177 10.33 1.99 -3.43
C LEU A 177 11.10 3.31 -3.34
N ALA A 178 11.91 3.66 -4.33
CA ALA A 178 12.67 4.91 -4.35
C ALA A 178 11.84 6.19 -4.09
N PRO A 179 10.55 6.31 -4.51
CA PRO A 179 9.74 7.46 -4.12
C PRO A 179 9.60 7.64 -2.61
N PHE A 180 9.66 6.58 -1.82
CA PHE A 180 9.58 6.64 -0.37
C PHE A 180 10.88 7.11 0.32
N ASP A 181 11.95 7.42 -0.44
CA ASP A 181 13.11 8.14 0.07
C ASP A 181 12.78 9.61 0.36
N ILE A 182 11.68 10.12 -0.20
CA ILE A 182 11.12 11.43 0.13
C ILE A 182 10.54 11.37 1.54
N GLN A 183 11.09 12.20 2.44
CA GLN A 183 10.72 12.17 3.86
C GLN A 183 9.21 12.39 4.08
N GLU A 184 8.61 13.37 3.41
CA GLU A 184 7.17 13.63 3.53
C GLU A 184 6.31 12.45 3.08
N LEU A 185 6.76 11.70 2.07
CA LEU A 185 6.03 10.51 1.62
C LEU A 185 6.16 9.37 2.62
N ARG A 186 7.33 9.20 3.21
CA ARG A 186 7.55 8.22 4.27
C ARG A 186 6.67 8.52 5.47
N GLU A 187 6.66 9.79 5.93
CA GLU A 187 5.85 10.23 7.08
C GLU A 187 4.34 9.98 6.84
N ILE A 188 3.81 10.33 5.67
CA ILE A 188 2.37 10.21 5.40
C ILE A 188 1.89 8.77 5.29
N THR A 189 2.81 7.80 5.14
CA THR A 189 2.49 6.37 5.04
C THR A 189 2.83 5.56 6.30
N MET A 190 3.22 6.21 7.39
CA MET A 190 3.59 5.53 8.63
C MET A 190 2.41 4.96 9.42
N TYR A 191 1.29 5.66 9.44
CA TYR A 191 0.06 5.25 10.12
C TYR A 191 -1.16 5.64 9.30
N ASP A 192 -2.36 5.17 9.68
CA ASP A 192 -3.58 5.42 8.91
C ASP A 192 -4.53 6.38 9.60
N GLU A 193 -5.08 7.31 8.82
CA GLU A 193 -6.15 8.21 9.22
C GLU A 193 -7.33 8.18 8.24
N LEU A 194 -7.18 7.48 7.09
CA LEU A 194 -8.25 7.44 6.09
C LEU A 194 -9.41 6.56 6.52
N GLU A 195 -9.16 5.50 7.30
CA GLU A 195 -10.20 4.57 7.77
C GLU A 195 -11.09 4.08 6.62
N LEU A 196 -10.45 3.59 5.53
CA LEU A 196 -11.13 3.23 4.28
C LEU A 196 -12.23 2.17 4.48
N ASP A 197 -12.03 1.28 5.43
CA ASP A 197 -12.96 0.20 5.80
C ASP A 197 -14.26 0.72 6.42
N THR A 198 -14.30 1.98 6.88
CA THR A 198 -15.48 2.58 7.54
C THR A 198 -16.37 3.38 6.58
N LEU A 199 -15.97 3.57 5.31
CA LEU A 199 -16.75 4.39 4.36
C LEU A 199 -18.14 3.82 4.07
N GLY A 200 -18.33 2.51 4.27
CA GLY A 200 -19.62 1.85 4.14
C GLY A 200 -20.50 1.92 5.39
N ASP A 201 -19.95 2.27 6.55
CA ASP A 201 -20.68 2.21 7.84
C ASP A 201 -21.24 3.58 8.24
N ARG A 202 -20.64 4.64 7.78
CA ARG A 202 -20.99 6.01 8.16
C ARG A 202 -20.78 6.97 7.00
N LYS A 203 -21.56 8.06 6.96
CA LYS A 203 -21.40 9.08 5.91
C LYS A 203 -20.00 9.70 5.94
N THR A 204 -19.23 9.39 4.94
CA THR A 204 -17.85 9.84 4.75
C THR A 204 -17.69 10.49 3.38
N ALA A 205 -16.97 11.59 3.32
CA ALA A 205 -16.54 12.21 2.06
C ALA A 205 -15.01 12.14 2.00
N LEU A 206 -14.49 11.27 1.14
CA LEU A 206 -13.06 11.14 0.86
C LEU A 206 -12.71 11.93 -0.39
N PHE A 207 -11.85 12.93 -0.24
CA PHE A 207 -11.31 13.70 -1.35
C PHE A 207 -9.88 13.25 -1.63
N LEU A 208 -9.65 12.78 -2.86
CA LEU A 208 -8.34 12.38 -3.35
C LEU A 208 -7.81 13.50 -4.24
N ILE A 209 -6.99 14.37 -3.64
CA ILE A 209 -6.41 15.54 -4.32
C ILE A 209 -5.14 15.10 -5.02
N MET A 210 -5.10 15.29 -6.33
CA MET A 210 -3.98 14.88 -7.18
C MET A 210 -3.66 15.96 -8.20
N SER A 211 -2.42 15.97 -8.70
CA SER A 211 -2.02 16.86 -9.78
C SER A 211 -2.63 16.42 -11.12
N ASP A 212 -3.03 17.39 -11.94
CA ASP A 212 -3.46 17.17 -13.32
C ASP A 212 -2.29 17.21 -14.33
N THR A 213 -1.10 17.63 -13.86
CA THR A 213 0.10 17.78 -14.69
C THR A 213 1.27 16.89 -14.29
N ASP A 214 1.22 16.33 -13.08
CA ASP A 214 2.28 15.47 -12.52
C ASP A 214 1.69 14.17 -11.99
N SER A 215 2.14 13.04 -12.52
CA SER A 215 1.66 11.71 -12.17
C SER A 215 2.56 10.97 -11.17
N THR A 216 3.64 11.58 -10.69
CA THR A 216 4.68 10.94 -9.86
C THR A 216 4.10 10.16 -8.68
N PHE A 217 3.09 10.71 -7.99
CA PHE A 217 2.48 10.09 -6.82
C PHE A 217 1.11 9.45 -7.07
N ASN A 218 0.69 9.32 -8.34
CA ASN A 218 -0.60 8.72 -8.67
C ASN A 218 -0.71 7.24 -8.27
N PHE A 219 0.41 6.55 -8.09
CA PHE A 219 0.43 5.18 -7.58
C PHE A 219 -0.23 5.06 -6.20
N LEU A 220 -0.09 6.06 -5.32
CA LEU A 220 -0.75 6.09 -4.02
C LEU A 220 -2.27 6.17 -4.15
N ILE A 221 -2.76 7.04 -5.04
CA ILE A 221 -4.20 7.18 -5.34
C ILE A 221 -4.74 5.85 -5.87
N SER A 222 -4.01 5.20 -6.77
CA SER A 222 -4.38 3.88 -7.31
C SER A 222 -4.41 2.80 -6.24
N MET A 223 -3.47 2.82 -5.29
CA MET A 223 -3.46 1.91 -4.15
C MET A 223 -4.66 2.14 -3.24
N ILE A 224 -4.98 3.41 -2.92
CA ILE A 224 -6.17 3.77 -2.13
C ILE A 224 -7.43 3.24 -2.80
N TYR A 225 -7.62 3.48 -4.10
CA TYR A 225 -8.79 2.97 -4.82
C TYR A 225 -8.86 1.44 -4.81
N SER A 226 -7.74 0.76 -5.06
CA SER A 226 -7.72 -0.71 -5.08
C SER A 226 -8.08 -1.30 -3.72
N GLN A 227 -7.55 -0.76 -2.63
CA GLN A 227 -7.89 -1.22 -1.28
C GLN A 227 -9.33 -0.85 -0.92
N LEU A 228 -9.75 0.38 -1.19
CA LEU A 228 -11.10 0.84 -0.91
C LEU A 228 -12.17 -0.04 -1.57
N PHE A 229 -12.04 -0.30 -2.88
CA PHE A 229 -13.00 -1.15 -3.59
C PHE A 229 -13.03 -2.57 -3.04
N ASN A 230 -11.87 -3.17 -2.77
CA ASN A 230 -11.81 -4.50 -2.18
C ASN A 230 -12.50 -4.54 -0.80
N LEU A 231 -12.16 -3.60 0.08
CA LEU A 231 -12.72 -3.52 1.44
C LEU A 231 -14.25 -3.33 1.42
N LEU A 232 -14.74 -2.40 0.59
CA LEU A 232 -16.17 -2.09 0.53
C LEU A 232 -16.98 -3.22 -0.13
N CYS A 233 -16.47 -3.87 -1.17
CA CYS A 233 -17.14 -5.00 -1.80
C CYS A 233 -17.20 -6.20 -0.86
N GLU A 234 -16.08 -6.57 -0.24
CA GLU A 234 -16.03 -7.66 0.74
C GLU A 234 -16.98 -7.38 1.94
N LYS A 235 -16.97 -6.15 2.46
CA LYS A 235 -17.88 -5.75 3.54
C LYS A 235 -19.34 -5.79 3.11
N ALA A 236 -19.66 -5.37 1.88
CA ALA A 236 -21.02 -5.45 1.36
C ALA A 236 -21.50 -6.90 1.32
N ASP A 237 -20.68 -7.82 0.83
CA ASP A 237 -21.03 -9.22 0.68
C ASP A 237 -21.08 -9.94 2.03
N ASP A 238 -20.06 -9.79 2.86
CA ASP A 238 -19.90 -10.60 4.07
C ASP A 238 -20.69 -10.05 5.27
N VAL A 239 -20.89 -8.73 5.36
CA VAL A 239 -21.52 -8.09 6.52
C VAL A 239 -22.95 -7.63 6.22
N TYR A 240 -23.20 -7.09 5.02
CA TYR A 240 -24.44 -6.41 4.68
C TYR A 240 -25.31 -7.14 3.65
N GLY A 241 -24.97 -8.38 3.28
CA GLY A 241 -25.78 -9.20 2.37
C GLY A 241 -25.87 -8.66 0.93
N GLY A 242 -24.79 -8.06 0.44
CA GLY A 242 -24.63 -7.62 -0.95
C GLY A 242 -24.84 -6.12 -1.19
N ARG A 243 -25.15 -5.32 -0.15
CA ARG A 243 -25.34 -3.87 -0.29
C ARG A 243 -24.92 -3.11 0.97
N LEU A 244 -24.06 -2.12 0.81
CA LEU A 244 -23.73 -1.18 1.89
C LEU A 244 -24.93 -0.30 2.27
N PRO A 245 -25.07 0.09 3.55
CA PRO A 245 -26.16 0.94 4.04
C PRO A 245 -26.13 2.36 3.47
#